data_e202a5dde443304bd8ea48bdb118deb3
#
_entry.id   e202a5dde443304bd8ea48bdb118deb3
#
_cell.length_a   1.000
_cell.length_b   1.000
_cell.length_c   1.000
_cell.angle_alpha   90.00
_cell.angle_beta   90.00
_cell.angle_gamma   90.00
#
_symmetry.space_group_name_H-M   'P 1'
#
loop_
_entity.id
_entity.type
_entity.pdbx_description
1 polymer ?
#
loop_
_entity_poly.entity_id
_entity_poly.type
_entity_poly.pdbx_seq_one_letter_code
_entity_poly.pdbx_strand_id
1 'polypeptide(L)'
;MTHSDDEKFMALALEEAARAAELGEVPIGAVVVHDGEVIARAGNRRETDADPAAHAEFSALMQASRVLGRWRLTGCTVYVTLEPCLMCAGLMVNSRIDRCVFGAPDPKGGAVGTLYDVSHDARLNHEFEVEGGVLEAECAEVLRAFFKRRRAEAKAAKLAARAAQENAVALPAAAEPPLLAGECASHIDGLSVQGPALP
;
A
#
# COMPACT_ATOMS: atom_id res chain seq x y z
N MET A 1 -15.67 -25.17 -3.37
CA MET A 1 -14.22 -25.44 -3.43
C MET A 1 -13.84 -26.22 -2.18
N THR A 2 -12.81 -27.06 -2.25
CA THR A 2 -12.32 -27.80 -1.07
C THR A 2 -11.32 -26.95 -0.30
N HIS A 3 -11.06 -27.27 0.98
CA HIS A 3 -10.03 -26.58 1.79
C HIS A 3 -8.63 -26.61 1.11
N SER A 4 -8.31 -27.69 0.41
CA SER A 4 -7.07 -27.82 -0.39
C SER A 4 -7.02 -26.83 -1.59
N ASP A 5 -8.18 -26.49 -2.17
CA ASP A 5 -8.22 -25.51 -3.26
C ASP A 5 -8.01 -24.09 -2.70
N ASP A 6 -8.57 -23.80 -1.54
CA ASP A 6 -8.41 -22.51 -0.88
C ASP A 6 -6.94 -22.24 -0.50
N GLU A 7 -6.23 -23.24 0.05
CA GLU A 7 -4.79 -23.12 0.33
C GLU A 7 -3.97 -22.86 -0.93
N LYS A 8 -4.30 -23.55 -2.03
CA LYS A 8 -3.64 -23.33 -3.32
C LYS A 8 -3.79 -21.88 -3.83
N PHE A 9 -5.00 -21.33 -3.79
CA PHE A 9 -5.22 -19.95 -4.24
C PHE A 9 -4.66 -18.92 -3.26
N MET A 10 -4.69 -19.20 -1.96
CA MET A 10 -4.03 -18.35 -0.96
C MET A 10 -2.51 -18.33 -1.14
N ALA A 11 -1.88 -19.45 -1.51
CA ALA A 11 -0.45 -19.47 -1.85
C ALA A 11 -0.13 -18.55 -3.04
N LEU A 12 -1.00 -18.48 -4.06
CA LEU A 12 -0.84 -17.52 -5.16
C LEU A 12 -1.02 -16.06 -4.71
N ALA A 13 -1.90 -15.80 -3.75
CA ALA A 13 -2.01 -14.47 -3.13
C ALA A 13 -0.74 -14.11 -2.34
N LEU A 14 -0.11 -15.07 -1.66
CA LEU A 14 1.18 -14.88 -0.98
C LEU A 14 2.33 -14.57 -1.96
N GLU A 15 2.32 -15.14 -3.18
CA GLU A 15 3.27 -14.73 -4.23
C GLU A 15 3.12 -13.25 -4.60
N GLU A 16 1.90 -12.75 -4.74
CA GLU A 16 1.65 -11.32 -5.00
C GLU A 16 2.07 -10.43 -3.81
N ALA A 17 1.86 -10.91 -2.58
CA ALA A 17 2.36 -10.23 -1.38
C ALA A 17 3.90 -10.14 -1.37
N ALA A 18 4.59 -11.21 -1.77
CA ALA A 18 6.04 -11.20 -1.89
C ALA A 18 6.54 -10.19 -2.93
N ARG A 19 5.87 -10.11 -4.10
CA ARG A 19 6.18 -9.09 -5.14
C ARG A 19 5.96 -7.67 -4.63
N ALA A 20 4.89 -7.43 -3.87
CA ALA A 20 4.65 -6.13 -3.23
C ALA A 20 5.81 -5.78 -2.25
N ALA A 21 6.28 -6.75 -1.46
CA ALA A 21 7.41 -6.54 -0.55
C ALA A 21 8.73 -6.18 -1.27
N GLU A 22 8.97 -6.72 -2.46
CA GLU A 22 10.13 -6.39 -3.30
C GLU A 22 10.10 -4.93 -3.77
N LEU A 23 8.91 -4.38 -3.98
CA LEU A 23 8.70 -2.96 -4.30
C LEU A 23 8.76 -2.03 -3.06
N GLY A 24 8.96 -2.59 -1.85
CA GLY A 24 8.93 -1.82 -0.61
C GLY A 24 7.53 -1.54 -0.06
N GLU A 25 6.50 -2.10 -0.68
CA GLU A 25 5.10 -2.01 -0.25
C GLU A 25 4.79 -2.92 0.93
N VAL A 26 3.72 -2.62 1.65
CA VAL A 26 3.17 -3.55 2.63
C VAL A 26 2.77 -4.84 1.90
N PRO A 27 3.26 -6.03 2.32
CA PRO A 27 3.12 -7.28 1.59
C PRO A 27 1.72 -7.86 1.73
N ILE A 28 0.81 -7.31 0.96
CA ILE A 28 -0.56 -7.81 0.81
C ILE A 28 -0.74 -8.17 -0.65
N GLY A 29 -1.27 -9.36 -0.89
CA GLY A 29 -1.56 -9.87 -2.22
C GLY A 29 -2.97 -10.43 -2.29
N ALA A 30 -3.57 -10.34 -3.47
CA ALA A 30 -4.90 -10.87 -3.74
C ALA A 30 -4.98 -11.53 -5.12
N VAL A 31 -5.82 -12.54 -5.21
CA VAL A 31 -6.22 -13.17 -6.47
C VAL A 31 -7.73 -13.30 -6.55
N VAL A 32 -8.28 -13.21 -7.77
CA VAL A 32 -9.70 -13.45 -8.05
C VAL A 32 -9.82 -14.71 -8.88
N VAL A 33 -10.67 -15.62 -8.42
CA VAL A 33 -10.94 -16.92 -9.05
C VAL A 33 -12.37 -16.93 -9.58
N HIS A 34 -12.57 -17.37 -10.81
CA HIS A 34 -13.85 -17.62 -11.43
C HIS A 34 -13.83 -18.98 -12.13
N ASP A 35 -14.84 -19.81 -11.89
CA ASP A 35 -14.91 -21.19 -12.44
C ASP A 35 -13.65 -22.04 -12.20
N GLY A 36 -13.01 -21.89 -11.02
CA GLY A 36 -11.79 -22.62 -10.66
C GLY A 36 -10.49 -22.08 -11.28
N GLU A 37 -10.56 -21.02 -12.08
CA GLU A 37 -9.40 -20.40 -12.72
C GLU A 37 -9.09 -19.03 -12.14
N VAL A 38 -7.80 -18.69 -11.99
CA VAL A 38 -7.35 -17.36 -11.57
C VAL A 38 -7.47 -16.40 -12.75
N ILE A 39 -8.36 -15.42 -12.64
CA ILE A 39 -8.62 -14.41 -13.69
C ILE A 39 -7.97 -13.06 -13.41
N ALA A 40 -7.55 -12.80 -12.17
CA ALA A 40 -6.86 -11.58 -11.80
C ALA A 40 -5.91 -11.80 -10.62
N ARG A 41 -4.80 -11.04 -10.56
CA ARG A 41 -3.82 -11.05 -9.48
C ARG A 41 -3.31 -9.63 -9.25
N ALA A 42 -3.13 -9.23 -7.98
CA ALA A 42 -2.52 -7.95 -7.65
C ALA A 42 -1.86 -7.99 -6.28
N GLY A 43 -0.79 -7.21 -6.14
CA GLY A 43 -0.21 -6.84 -4.85
C GLY A 43 -0.57 -5.40 -4.48
N ASN A 44 -0.36 -5.04 -3.22
CA ASN A 44 -0.46 -3.66 -2.75
C ASN A 44 0.54 -2.76 -3.47
N ARG A 45 0.12 -1.53 -3.87
CA ARG A 45 0.95 -0.55 -4.60
C ARG A 45 0.70 0.89 -4.18
N ARG A 46 0.20 1.10 -2.95
CA ARG A 46 -0.22 2.44 -2.48
C ARG A 46 0.88 3.49 -2.57
N GLU A 47 2.08 3.15 -2.13
CA GLU A 47 3.22 4.07 -2.15
C GLU A 47 3.77 4.22 -3.57
N THR A 48 3.90 3.10 -4.31
CA THR A 48 4.45 3.07 -5.67
C THR A 48 3.62 3.89 -6.65
N ASP A 49 2.28 3.77 -6.57
CA ASP A 49 1.36 4.43 -7.49
C ASP A 49 0.84 5.79 -6.94
N ALA A 50 1.21 6.14 -5.68
CA ALA A 50 0.69 7.30 -4.95
C ALA A 50 -0.87 7.33 -4.96
N ASP A 51 -1.49 6.15 -4.88
CA ASP A 51 -2.94 5.95 -4.96
C ASP A 51 -3.47 5.29 -3.67
N PRO A 52 -4.32 5.98 -2.89
CA PRO A 52 -4.89 5.41 -1.67
C PRO A 52 -5.81 4.20 -1.92
N ALA A 53 -6.28 3.99 -3.14
CA ALA A 53 -7.12 2.86 -3.53
C ALA A 53 -6.32 1.67 -4.08
N ALA A 54 -5.01 1.79 -4.31
CA ALA A 54 -4.17 0.73 -4.87
C ALA A 54 -3.89 -0.40 -3.87
N HIS A 55 -4.93 -0.87 -3.19
CA HIS A 55 -4.92 -2.09 -2.40
C HIS A 55 -4.95 -3.32 -3.31
N ALA A 56 -4.40 -4.44 -2.85
CA ALA A 56 -4.33 -5.68 -3.62
C ALA A 56 -5.72 -6.15 -4.08
N GLU A 57 -6.69 -6.19 -3.15
CA GLU A 57 -8.05 -6.63 -3.41
C GLU A 57 -8.76 -5.70 -4.40
N PHE A 58 -8.61 -4.39 -4.18
CA PHE A 58 -9.22 -3.38 -5.04
C PHE A 58 -8.72 -3.53 -6.48
N SER A 59 -7.41 -3.61 -6.65
CA SER A 59 -6.76 -3.77 -7.95
C SER A 59 -7.13 -5.09 -8.64
N ALA A 60 -7.19 -6.20 -7.88
CA ALA A 60 -7.58 -7.51 -8.41
C ALA A 60 -9.04 -7.53 -8.87
N LEU A 61 -9.96 -6.95 -8.09
CA LEU A 61 -11.39 -6.84 -8.45
C LEU A 61 -11.59 -6.00 -9.72
N MET A 62 -10.89 -4.87 -9.83
CA MET A 62 -10.94 -4.02 -11.03
C MET A 62 -10.39 -4.73 -12.27
N GLN A 63 -9.35 -5.55 -12.13
CA GLN A 63 -8.83 -6.37 -13.21
C GLN A 63 -9.83 -7.47 -13.60
N ALA A 64 -10.40 -8.19 -12.63
CA ALA A 64 -11.40 -9.23 -12.87
C ALA A 64 -12.63 -8.70 -13.62
N SER A 65 -13.10 -7.50 -13.25
CA SER A 65 -14.19 -6.80 -13.93
C SER A 65 -13.88 -6.56 -15.41
N ARG A 66 -12.66 -6.15 -15.75
CA ARG A 66 -12.20 -5.94 -17.12
C ARG A 66 -12.11 -7.26 -17.89
N VAL A 67 -11.55 -8.31 -17.26
CA VAL A 67 -11.43 -9.64 -17.87
C VAL A 67 -12.81 -10.21 -18.21
N LEU A 68 -13.78 -10.10 -17.30
CA LEU A 68 -15.14 -10.61 -17.51
C LEU A 68 -16.02 -9.66 -18.33
N GLY A 69 -15.57 -8.44 -18.65
CA GLY A 69 -16.34 -7.44 -19.39
C GLY A 69 -17.62 -7.00 -18.67
N ARG A 70 -17.68 -7.14 -17.35
CA ARG A 70 -18.85 -6.82 -16.53
C ARG A 70 -18.45 -6.36 -15.12
N TRP A 71 -19.24 -5.46 -14.53
CA TRP A 71 -18.98 -4.99 -13.17
C TRP A 71 -19.48 -5.96 -12.08
N ARG A 72 -20.49 -6.80 -12.38
CA ARG A 72 -20.94 -7.85 -11.47
C ARG A 72 -20.01 -9.05 -11.56
N LEU A 73 -19.37 -9.36 -10.43
CA LEU A 73 -18.41 -10.45 -10.30
C LEU A 73 -19.04 -11.68 -9.64
N THR A 74 -20.32 -11.95 -9.97
CA THR A 74 -21.01 -13.19 -9.54
C THR A 74 -20.25 -14.41 -10.07
N GLY A 75 -20.14 -15.45 -9.25
CA GLY A 75 -19.31 -16.62 -9.51
C GLY A 75 -17.85 -16.45 -9.13
N CYS A 76 -17.44 -15.26 -8.63
CA CYS A 76 -16.06 -15.01 -8.25
C CYS A 76 -15.82 -15.21 -6.74
N THR A 77 -14.65 -15.81 -6.42
CA THR A 77 -14.07 -15.86 -5.09
C THR A 77 -12.80 -14.99 -5.06
N VAL A 78 -12.69 -14.14 -4.04
CA VAL A 78 -11.49 -13.33 -3.78
C VAL A 78 -10.67 -14.00 -2.69
N TYR A 79 -9.38 -14.20 -2.94
CA TYR A 79 -8.40 -14.64 -1.94
C TYR A 79 -7.47 -13.49 -1.65
N VAL A 80 -7.24 -13.19 -0.37
CA VAL A 80 -6.37 -12.09 0.07
C VAL A 80 -5.60 -12.47 1.32
N THR A 81 -4.34 -12.08 1.41
CA THR A 81 -3.45 -12.48 2.52
C THR A 81 -3.77 -11.79 3.85
N LEU A 82 -4.46 -10.66 3.84
CA LEU A 82 -4.91 -9.92 5.02
C LEU A 82 -6.40 -9.64 4.90
N GLU A 83 -7.12 -9.68 6.02
CA GLU A 83 -8.54 -9.34 6.08
C GLU A 83 -8.84 -7.99 5.41
N PRO A 84 -9.84 -7.94 4.50
CA PRO A 84 -10.18 -6.72 3.77
C PRO A 84 -10.61 -5.56 4.67
N CYS A 85 -10.14 -4.36 4.35
CA CYS A 85 -10.62 -3.13 5.00
C CYS A 85 -12.00 -2.70 4.48
N LEU A 86 -12.63 -1.68 5.11
CA LEU A 86 -13.95 -1.16 4.74
C LEU A 86 -14.07 -0.78 3.25
N MET A 87 -13.03 -0.18 2.66
CA MET A 87 -13.04 0.19 1.25
C MET A 87 -13.13 -1.05 0.35
N CYS A 88 -12.28 -2.05 0.61
CA CYS A 88 -12.23 -3.27 -0.19
C CYS A 88 -13.47 -4.14 0.02
N ALA A 89 -13.91 -4.32 1.27
CA ALA A 89 -15.14 -5.03 1.59
C ALA A 89 -16.37 -4.35 0.97
N GLY A 90 -16.44 -3.01 0.99
CA GLY A 90 -17.48 -2.25 0.30
C GLY A 90 -17.46 -2.44 -1.23
N LEU A 91 -16.28 -2.54 -1.85
CA LEU A 91 -16.17 -2.88 -3.27
C LEU A 91 -16.63 -4.31 -3.55
N MET A 92 -16.36 -5.28 -2.67
CA MET A 92 -16.84 -6.66 -2.76
C MET A 92 -18.37 -6.72 -2.75
N VAL A 93 -19.03 -5.99 -1.83
CA VAL A 93 -20.49 -5.82 -1.82
C VAL A 93 -20.98 -5.22 -3.13
N ASN A 94 -20.36 -4.11 -3.58
CA ASN A 94 -20.78 -3.41 -4.81
C ASN A 94 -20.60 -4.26 -6.07
N SER A 95 -19.52 -5.01 -6.16
CA SER A 95 -19.21 -5.87 -7.30
C SER A 95 -19.94 -7.22 -7.29
N ARG A 96 -20.66 -7.56 -6.21
CA ARG A 96 -21.45 -8.80 -6.12
C ARG A 96 -20.62 -10.06 -6.23
N ILE A 97 -19.49 -10.15 -5.51
CA ILE A 97 -18.75 -11.41 -5.41
C ILE A 97 -19.55 -12.43 -4.62
N ASP A 98 -19.27 -13.70 -4.80
CA ASP A 98 -19.93 -14.76 -4.04
C ASP A 98 -19.21 -15.08 -2.73
N ARG A 99 -17.87 -14.98 -2.71
CA ARG A 99 -17.06 -15.41 -1.56
C ARG A 99 -15.76 -14.60 -1.43
N CYS A 100 -15.36 -14.34 -0.17
CA CYS A 100 -14.06 -13.81 0.21
C CYS A 100 -13.35 -14.80 1.14
N VAL A 101 -12.11 -15.13 0.83
CA VAL A 101 -11.23 -15.97 1.64
C VAL A 101 -10.03 -15.13 2.05
N PHE A 102 -9.76 -15.00 3.35
CA PHE A 102 -8.60 -14.25 3.82
C PHE A 102 -7.66 -15.09 4.71
N GLY A 103 -6.38 -14.71 4.72
CA GLY A 103 -5.37 -15.35 5.55
C GLY A 103 -5.39 -14.84 6.97
N ALA A 104 -4.67 -13.77 7.25
CA ALA A 104 -4.55 -13.20 8.59
C ALA A 104 -5.67 -12.19 8.90
N PRO A 105 -6.24 -12.18 10.13
CA PRO A 105 -7.19 -11.15 10.56
C PRO A 105 -6.49 -9.79 10.71
N ASP A 106 -7.23 -8.69 10.48
CA ASP A 106 -6.73 -7.33 10.71
C ASP A 106 -7.44 -6.68 11.91
N PRO A 107 -6.81 -6.64 13.10
CA PRO A 107 -7.40 -6.03 14.29
C PRO A 107 -7.52 -4.50 14.22
N LYS A 108 -7.00 -3.86 13.17
CA LYS A 108 -7.00 -2.40 13.00
C LYS A 108 -7.89 -1.89 11.88
N GLY A 109 -8.22 -2.73 10.92
CA GLY A 109 -8.95 -2.31 9.72
C GLY A 109 -9.90 -3.36 9.16
N GLY A 110 -9.92 -4.59 9.69
CA GLY A 110 -10.71 -5.70 9.17
C GLY A 110 -12.21 -5.43 9.17
N ALA A 111 -12.85 -5.67 8.05
CA ALA A 111 -14.24 -5.28 7.83
C ALA A 111 -15.16 -6.43 7.39
N VAL A 112 -14.70 -7.68 7.54
CA VAL A 112 -15.47 -8.88 7.23
C VAL A 112 -15.51 -9.86 8.42
N GLY A 113 -15.40 -9.34 9.65
CA GLY A 113 -15.53 -10.13 10.88
C GLY A 113 -14.78 -9.58 12.09
N THR A 114 -13.65 -8.87 11.92
CA THR A 114 -12.81 -8.47 13.06
C THR A 114 -13.29 -7.16 13.73
N LEU A 115 -13.34 -6.03 13.03
CA LEU A 115 -13.87 -4.75 13.57
C LEU A 115 -15.28 -4.48 13.07
N TYR A 116 -15.54 -4.77 11.83
CA TYR A 116 -16.82 -4.63 11.17
C TYR A 116 -17.16 -5.94 10.47
N ASP A 117 -18.43 -6.16 10.20
CA ASP A 117 -18.89 -7.22 9.33
C ASP A 117 -19.88 -6.64 8.31
N VAL A 118 -19.34 -6.19 7.16
CA VAL A 118 -20.16 -5.69 6.05
C VAL A 118 -20.58 -6.81 5.11
N SER A 119 -20.00 -8.00 5.25
CA SER A 119 -20.33 -9.15 4.38
C SER A 119 -21.74 -9.72 4.66
N HIS A 120 -22.21 -9.59 5.90
CA HIS A 120 -23.52 -10.08 6.38
C HIS A 120 -24.43 -8.96 6.89
N ASP A 121 -24.19 -7.70 6.52
CA ASP A 121 -25.05 -6.59 6.92
C ASP A 121 -26.34 -6.58 6.10
N ALA A 122 -27.45 -7.04 6.68
CA ALA A 122 -28.76 -7.12 6.01
C ALA A 122 -29.33 -5.78 5.51
N ARG A 123 -28.72 -4.65 5.88
CA ARG A 123 -29.08 -3.32 5.35
C ARG A 123 -28.47 -3.07 3.97
N LEU A 124 -27.45 -3.82 3.61
CA LEU A 124 -26.80 -3.74 2.31
C LEU A 124 -27.57 -4.59 1.30
N ASN A 125 -27.37 -4.31 0.03
CA ASN A 125 -28.10 -4.93 -1.06
C ASN A 125 -27.41 -6.19 -1.62
N HIS A 126 -26.38 -6.70 -0.94
CA HIS A 126 -25.68 -7.95 -1.28
C HIS A 126 -24.88 -8.44 -0.07
N GLU A 127 -24.93 -9.74 0.12
CA GLU A 127 -24.13 -10.48 1.09
C GLU A 127 -23.22 -11.46 0.36
N PHE A 128 -22.09 -11.81 0.96
CA PHE A 128 -21.14 -12.79 0.40
C PHE A 128 -20.55 -13.66 1.51
N GLU A 129 -20.18 -14.90 1.17
CA GLU A 129 -19.57 -15.83 2.11
C GLU A 129 -18.16 -15.38 2.49
N VAL A 130 -17.77 -15.61 3.74
CA VAL A 130 -16.45 -15.29 4.27
C VAL A 130 -15.82 -16.51 4.92
N GLU A 131 -14.55 -16.78 4.56
CA GLU A 131 -13.71 -17.79 5.20
C GLU A 131 -12.39 -17.11 5.63
N GLY A 132 -12.08 -17.16 6.92
CA GLY A 132 -10.83 -16.62 7.48
C GLY A 132 -9.87 -17.71 7.93
N GLY A 133 -8.57 -17.37 8.04
CA GLY A 133 -7.57 -18.26 8.63
C GLY A 133 -6.90 -19.23 7.66
N VAL A 134 -7.12 -19.09 6.36
CA VAL A 134 -6.45 -19.94 5.35
C VAL A 134 -5.00 -19.52 5.19
N LEU A 135 -4.05 -20.39 5.53
CA LEU A 135 -2.60 -20.11 5.64
C LEU A 135 -2.33 -18.89 6.53
N GLU A 136 -3.06 -18.76 7.63
CA GLU A 136 -2.98 -17.59 8.55
C GLU A 136 -1.56 -17.33 9.04
N ALA A 137 -0.86 -18.39 9.44
CA ALA A 137 0.48 -18.27 10.02
C ALA A 137 1.48 -17.69 9.02
N GLU A 138 1.45 -18.15 7.77
CA GLU A 138 2.27 -17.69 6.66
C GLU A 138 1.93 -16.24 6.29
N CYS A 139 0.65 -15.92 6.16
CA CYS A 139 0.19 -14.57 5.86
C CYS A 139 0.59 -13.56 6.95
N ALA A 140 0.42 -13.93 8.21
CA ALA A 140 0.83 -13.09 9.34
C ALA A 140 2.36 -12.94 9.42
N GLU A 141 3.14 -13.98 9.09
CA GLU A 141 4.60 -13.94 9.16
C GLU A 141 5.19 -12.98 8.13
N VAL A 142 4.68 -12.98 6.91
CA VAL A 142 5.14 -12.04 5.86
C VAL A 142 4.97 -10.59 6.31
N LEU A 143 3.83 -10.25 6.93
CA LEU A 143 3.57 -8.92 7.49
C LEU A 143 4.49 -8.60 8.67
N ARG A 144 4.65 -9.54 9.63
CA ARG A 144 5.53 -9.35 10.81
C ARG A 144 6.98 -9.10 10.40
N ALA A 145 7.50 -9.90 9.46
CA ALA A 145 8.86 -9.77 8.94
C ALA A 145 9.08 -8.40 8.27
N PHE A 146 8.15 -7.97 7.43
CA PHE A 146 8.19 -6.67 6.77
C PHE A 146 8.25 -5.52 7.79
N PHE A 147 7.33 -5.46 8.73
CA PHE A 147 7.30 -4.36 9.71
C PHE A 147 8.48 -4.40 10.68
N LYS A 148 9.03 -5.59 11.00
CA LYS A 148 10.25 -5.73 11.78
C LYS A 148 11.43 -5.09 11.04
N ARG A 149 11.59 -5.38 9.75
CA ARG A 149 12.62 -4.79 8.89
C ARG A 149 12.46 -3.26 8.81
N ARG A 150 11.26 -2.76 8.49
CA ARG A 150 10.98 -1.33 8.39
C ARG A 150 11.30 -0.56 9.68
N ARG A 151 10.98 -1.14 10.85
CA ARG A 151 11.35 -0.52 12.15
C ARG A 151 12.86 -0.50 12.37
N ALA A 152 13.57 -1.53 11.97
CA ALA A 152 15.04 -1.57 12.09
C ALA A 152 15.70 -0.52 11.18
N GLU A 153 15.26 -0.41 9.94
CA GLU A 153 15.72 0.59 8.97
C GLU A 153 15.46 2.03 9.46
N ALA A 154 14.26 2.31 9.95
CA ALA A 154 13.90 3.62 10.50
C ALA A 154 14.76 3.99 11.72
N LYS A 155 15.05 3.01 12.60
CA LYS A 155 15.92 3.22 13.75
C LYS A 155 17.36 3.52 13.31
N ALA A 156 17.89 2.78 12.34
CA ALA A 156 19.23 2.99 11.80
C ALA A 156 19.35 4.37 11.13
N ALA A 157 18.37 4.76 10.31
CA ALA A 157 18.33 6.07 9.67
C ALA A 157 18.31 7.22 10.71
N LYS A 158 17.52 7.08 11.77
CA LYS A 158 17.47 8.08 12.85
C LYS A 158 18.79 8.22 13.58
N LEU A 159 19.51 7.11 13.85
CA LEU A 159 20.83 7.13 14.48
C LEU A 159 21.87 7.79 13.57
N ALA A 160 21.85 7.46 12.27
CA ALA A 160 22.76 8.06 11.29
C ALA A 160 22.54 9.58 11.15
N ALA A 161 21.27 10.02 11.08
CA ALA A 161 20.93 11.44 11.02
C ALA A 161 21.41 12.21 12.27
N ARG A 162 21.24 11.61 13.45
CA ARG A 162 21.73 12.21 14.72
C ARG A 162 23.24 12.34 14.73
N ALA A 163 23.99 11.30 14.35
CA ALA A 163 25.46 11.32 14.28
C ALA A 163 25.95 12.38 13.28
N ALA A 164 25.29 12.50 12.11
CA ALA A 164 25.62 13.54 11.12
C ALA A 164 25.42 14.96 11.69
N GLN A 165 24.35 15.17 12.45
CA GLN A 165 24.05 16.47 13.07
C GLN A 165 25.06 16.81 14.17
N GLU A 166 25.46 15.85 15.02
CA GLU A 166 26.48 16.02 16.07
C GLU A 166 27.85 16.36 15.43
N ASN A 167 28.23 15.71 14.33
CA ASN A 167 29.46 16.00 13.59
C ASN A 167 29.43 17.38 12.90
N ALA A 168 28.28 17.82 12.39
CA ALA A 168 28.14 19.14 11.76
C ALA A 168 28.29 20.29 12.78
N VAL A 169 27.85 20.08 14.03
CA VAL A 169 28.00 21.07 15.12
C VAL A 169 29.46 21.11 15.67
N ALA A 170 30.19 20.03 15.54
CA ALA A 170 31.59 19.92 16.01
C ALA A 170 32.64 20.53 15.06
N LEU A 171 32.26 20.90 13.82
CA LEU A 171 33.15 21.63 12.91
C LEU A 171 33.28 23.08 13.38
N PRO A 172 34.51 23.58 13.71
CA PRO A 172 34.71 24.97 14.06
C PRO A 172 34.28 25.83 12.87
N ALA A 173 33.54 26.90 13.16
CA ALA A 173 33.18 27.92 12.15
C ALA A 173 34.49 28.31 11.42
N ALA A 174 34.49 28.15 10.10
CA ALA A 174 35.64 28.61 9.31
C ALA A 174 35.90 30.07 9.63
N ALA A 175 37.13 30.38 10.00
CA ALA A 175 37.57 31.73 10.34
C ALA A 175 37.15 32.65 9.17
N GLU A 176 36.46 33.73 9.48
CA GLU A 176 36.12 34.77 8.49
C GLU A 176 37.42 35.21 7.81
N PRO A 177 37.44 35.34 6.49
CA PRO A 177 38.62 35.88 5.82
C PRO A 177 38.83 37.33 6.29
N PRO A 178 40.07 37.78 6.51
CA PRO A 178 40.33 39.15 6.97
C PRO A 178 39.75 40.15 5.99
N LEU A 179 38.97 41.11 6.50
CA LEU A 179 38.45 42.26 5.78
C LEU A 179 39.67 43.02 5.21
N LEU A 180 39.89 42.91 3.91
CA LEU A 180 40.78 43.85 3.22
C LEU A 180 40.10 45.20 3.19
N ALA A 181 40.61 46.14 4.02
CA ALA A 181 40.32 47.53 3.91
C ALA A 181 41.03 48.09 2.67
N GLY A 182 40.30 48.68 1.77
CA GLY A 182 40.87 49.31 0.56
C GLY A 182 39.74 49.86 -0.30
N GLU A 183 39.33 51.05 0.05
CA GLU A 183 39.22 52.31 -0.70
C GLU A 183 38.64 52.24 -2.14
N CYS A 184 37.68 53.06 -2.27
CA CYS A 184 37.50 54.23 -3.16
C CYS A 184 36.41 54.12 -4.22
N ALA A 185 35.39 54.89 -3.96
CA ALA A 185 34.62 55.79 -4.84
C ALA A 185 34.57 55.55 -6.34
N SER A 186 33.41 55.50 -6.91
CA SER A 186 32.73 56.58 -7.69
C SER A 186 31.66 56.00 -8.64
N HIS A 187 30.53 56.63 -8.58
CA HIS A 187 29.59 56.97 -9.67
C HIS A 187 29.39 55.97 -10.82
N ILE A 188 28.18 55.55 -11.00
CA ILE A 188 27.38 55.82 -12.22
C ILE A 188 25.89 55.59 -11.95
N ASP A 189 25.13 56.60 -12.41
CA ASP A 189 23.65 56.67 -12.45
C ASP A 189 23.04 55.65 -13.45
N GLY A 190 21.84 55.21 -13.09
CA GLY A 190 20.73 55.08 -14.02
C GLY A 190 20.73 53.91 -15.01
N LEU A 191 19.91 52.91 -14.71
CA LEU A 191 19.16 52.20 -15.76
C LEU A 191 17.97 51.47 -15.15
N SER A 192 16.79 52.05 -15.37
CA SER A 192 15.50 51.42 -15.15
C SER A 192 15.29 50.34 -16.19
N VAL A 193 15.03 49.09 -15.75
CA VAL A 193 14.53 48.03 -16.63
C VAL A 193 13.16 47.58 -16.15
N GLN A 194 12.17 47.92 -16.99
CA GLN A 194 10.80 47.42 -16.87
C GLN A 194 10.79 45.92 -17.26
N GLY A 195 10.25 45.08 -16.40
CA GLY A 195 9.96 43.67 -16.69
C GLY A 195 8.63 43.51 -17.44
N PRO A 196 8.47 42.52 -18.30
CA PRO A 196 7.23 42.30 -19.02
C PRO A 196 6.21 41.54 -18.16
N ALA A 197 4.93 41.93 -18.32
CA ALA A 197 3.76 41.27 -17.76
C ALA A 197 3.53 39.93 -18.44
N LEU A 198 3.14 38.96 -17.65
CA LEU A 198 2.65 37.66 -18.12
C LEU A 198 1.14 37.74 -18.46
N PRO A 199 0.68 37.03 -19.48
CA PRO A 199 -0.73 36.82 -19.73
C PRO A 199 -1.32 35.76 -18.81
#